data_9a1f2d941d32c56af727b8cd200863c8
#
_entry.id   9a1f2d941d32c56af727b8cd200863c8
#
_cell.length_a   1.000
_cell.length_b   1.000
_cell.length_c   1.000
_cell.angle_alpha   90.00
_cell.angle_beta   90.00
_cell.angle_gamma   90.00
#
_symmetry.space_group_name_H-M   'P 1'
#
loop_
_entity.id
_entity.type
_entity.pdbx_description
1 polymer ?
#
loop_
_entity_poly.entity_id
_entity_poly.type
_entity_poly.pdbx_seq_one_letter_code
_entity_poly.pdbx_strand_id
1 'polypeptide(L)'
;GPEAACMLVDYLLNTPEGTELLKKVSLALVPVANTDGYAMQIRKSGSGYDLNRDQSKLTDPVTLLLKKAYKEWNPEIALDIHEFNPFRKEFELLRGTKTATAADVLFLPSGHLNIPAGIRTLSNGLFREEAEKTLEANGYHSGFYFTPSVRNDSLYAMKDAKSPQSSSTFQGLTNAVSLFIEIRGIGLGRACFARRAECGF
;
A
#
# COMPACT_ATOMS: atom_id res chain seq x y z
N GLY A 1 -0.14 -7.39 4.90
CA GLY A 1 -1.40 -7.23 4.13
C GLY A 1 -2.36 -8.39 4.26
N PRO A 2 -1.99 -9.63 3.92
CA PRO A 2 -2.89 -10.78 3.99
C PRO A 2 -3.47 -11.04 5.39
N GLU A 3 -2.65 -10.91 6.40
CA GLU A 3 -3.05 -11.12 7.80
C GLU A 3 -3.97 -9.99 8.27
N ALA A 4 -3.66 -8.75 7.94
CA ALA A 4 -4.55 -7.61 8.22
C ALA A 4 -5.90 -7.76 7.52
N ALA A 5 -5.91 -8.27 6.29
CA ALA A 5 -7.14 -8.58 5.58
C ALA A 5 -7.99 -9.63 6.30
N CYS A 6 -7.37 -10.68 6.85
CA CYS A 6 -8.08 -11.67 7.66
C CYS A 6 -8.64 -11.07 8.95
N MET A 7 -7.87 -10.20 9.64
CA MET A 7 -8.34 -9.49 10.83
C MET A 7 -9.53 -8.57 10.50
N LEU A 8 -9.47 -7.86 9.37
CA LEU A 8 -10.57 -7.02 8.91
C LEU A 8 -11.85 -7.84 8.66
N VAL A 9 -11.74 -8.98 8.00
CA VAL A 9 -12.89 -9.87 7.76
C VAL A 9 -13.48 -10.36 9.07
N ASP A 10 -12.63 -10.78 10.02
CA ASP A 10 -13.09 -11.22 11.35
C ASP A 10 -13.81 -10.09 12.08
N TYR A 11 -13.22 -8.89 12.11
CA TYR A 11 -13.86 -7.71 12.71
C TYR A 11 -15.22 -7.39 12.05
N LEU A 12 -15.27 -7.35 10.73
CA LEU A 12 -16.50 -6.98 10.01
C LEU A 12 -17.64 -7.96 10.21
N LEU A 13 -17.35 -9.25 10.35
CA LEU A 13 -18.36 -10.29 10.47
C LEU A 13 -18.74 -10.61 11.93
N ASN A 14 -17.82 -10.42 12.87
CA ASN A 14 -17.96 -10.92 14.24
C ASN A 14 -18.08 -9.81 15.30
N THR A 15 -18.08 -8.53 14.90
CA THR A 15 -18.34 -7.41 15.83
C THR A 15 -19.62 -6.64 15.48
N PRO A 16 -20.31 -6.04 16.46
CA PRO A 16 -21.46 -5.18 16.19
C PRO A 16 -21.10 -3.98 15.30
N GLU A 17 -19.97 -3.34 15.55
CA GLU A 17 -19.47 -2.18 14.80
C GLU A 17 -19.16 -2.54 13.35
N GLY A 18 -18.51 -3.68 13.12
CA GLY A 18 -18.19 -4.20 11.79
C GLY A 18 -19.46 -4.52 11.00
N THR A 19 -20.44 -5.19 11.61
CA THR A 19 -21.72 -5.52 10.96
C THR A 19 -22.55 -4.27 10.65
N GLU A 20 -22.51 -3.24 11.48
CA GLU A 20 -23.13 -1.93 11.20
C GLU A 20 -22.42 -1.20 10.05
N LEU A 21 -21.10 -1.32 9.95
CA LEU A 21 -20.35 -0.75 8.84
C LEU A 21 -20.73 -1.40 7.50
N LEU A 22 -20.88 -2.73 7.46
CA LEU A 22 -21.28 -3.46 6.25
C LEU A 22 -22.69 -3.12 5.75
N LYS A 23 -23.56 -2.52 6.57
CA LYS A 23 -24.83 -1.97 6.10
C LYS A 23 -24.67 -0.67 5.29
N LYS A 24 -23.54 -0.01 5.41
CA LYS A 24 -23.26 1.30 4.79
C LYS A 24 -22.31 1.22 3.62
N VAL A 25 -21.44 0.21 3.57
CA VAL A 25 -20.41 0.03 2.54
C VAL A 25 -20.41 -1.39 2.00
N SER A 26 -20.07 -1.54 0.73
CA SER A 26 -19.75 -2.82 0.12
C SER A 26 -18.24 -2.94 0.02
N LEU A 27 -17.68 -4.06 0.44
CA LEU A 27 -16.24 -4.30 0.43
C LEU A 27 -15.89 -5.45 -0.49
N ALA A 28 -14.94 -5.21 -1.41
CA ALA A 28 -14.25 -6.25 -2.17
C ALA A 28 -12.83 -6.39 -1.63
N LEU A 29 -12.42 -7.59 -1.32
CA LEU A 29 -11.13 -7.87 -0.72
C LEU A 29 -10.37 -8.92 -1.51
N VAL A 30 -9.12 -8.61 -1.88
CA VAL A 30 -8.16 -9.56 -2.44
C VAL A 30 -7.03 -9.73 -1.42
N PRO A 31 -7.09 -10.74 -0.54
CA PRO A 31 -6.13 -10.88 0.57
C PRO A 31 -4.69 -11.04 0.09
N VAL A 32 -4.49 -11.78 -1.00
CA VAL A 32 -3.18 -12.04 -1.59
C VAL A 32 -3.25 -11.82 -3.09
N ALA A 33 -2.77 -10.69 -3.56
CA ALA A 33 -2.73 -10.38 -4.99
C ALA A 33 -1.68 -11.20 -5.75
N ASN A 34 -0.51 -11.44 -5.14
CA ASN A 34 0.60 -12.21 -5.70
C ASN A 34 0.82 -13.48 -4.87
N THR A 35 0.07 -14.53 -5.15
CA THR A 35 0.10 -15.78 -4.40
C THR A 35 1.46 -16.49 -4.47
N ASP A 36 2.08 -16.52 -5.64
CA ASP A 36 3.40 -17.12 -5.83
C ASP A 36 4.48 -16.33 -5.10
N GLY A 37 4.45 -15.00 -5.24
CA GLY A 37 5.37 -14.12 -4.53
C GLY A 37 5.22 -14.20 -3.03
N TYR A 38 3.98 -14.33 -2.53
CA TYR A 38 3.71 -14.53 -1.11
C TYR A 38 4.31 -15.85 -0.60
N ALA A 39 4.05 -16.96 -1.31
CA ALA A 39 4.54 -18.27 -0.93
C ALA A 39 6.08 -18.37 -0.96
N MET A 40 6.71 -17.76 -1.96
CA MET A 40 8.17 -17.79 -2.14
C MET A 40 8.91 -16.61 -1.47
N GLN A 41 8.20 -15.68 -0.86
CA GLN A 41 8.76 -14.43 -0.26
C GLN A 41 9.56 -13.61 -1.28
N ILE A 42 9.04 -13.47 -2.50
CA ILE A 42 9.64 -12.69 -3.56
C ILE A 42 8.67 -11.64 -4.13
N ARG A 43 9.20 -10.59 -4.71
CA ARG A 43 8.41 -9.49 -5.29
C ARG A 43 7.68 -9.88 -6.58
N LYS A 44 8.30 -10.73 -7.40
CA LYS A 44 7.76 -11.12 -8.70
C LYS A 44 6.72 -12.23 -8.59
N SER A 45 5.82 -12.29 -9.57
CA SER A 45 4.90 -13.42 -9.77
C SER A 45 5.63 -14.68 -10.25
N GLY A 46 4.95 -15.80 -10.30
CA GLY A 46 5.47 -17.04 -10.89
C GLY A 46 5.86 -16.91 -12.36
N SER A 47 5.26 -15.96 -13.09
CA SER A 47 5.63 -15.62 -14.47
C SER A 47 6.86 -14.70 -14.57
N GLY A 48 7.45 -14.30 -13.45
CA GLY A 48 8.64 -13.44 -13.39
C GLY A 48 8.39 -11.93 -13.52
N TYR A 49 7.13 -11.48 -13.56
CA TYR A 49 6.76 -10.08 -13.65
C TYR A 49 6.55 -9.42 -12.29
N ASP A 50 6.81 -8.13 -12.20
CA ASP A 50 6.40 -7.27 -11.09
C ASP A 50 4.99 -6.75 -11.37
N LEU A 51 3.99 -7.27 -10.65
CA LEU A 51 2.58 -6.93 -10.87
C LEU A 51 2.32 -5.41 -10.68
N ASN A 52 3.09 -4.75 -9.80
CA ASN A 52 3.00 -3.31 -9.58
C ASN A 52 3.85 -2.48 -10.55
N ARG A 53 4.27 -3.08 -11.66
CA ARG A 53 4.89 -2.43 -12.84
C ARG A 53 4.20 -2.86 -14.14
N ASP A 54 3.17 -3.67 -14.03
CA ASP A 54 2.49 -4.28 -15.17
C ASP A 54 1.07 -3.71 -15.42
N GLN A 55 0.60 -2.77 -14.60
CA GLN A 55 -0.78 -2.24 -14.65
C GLN A 55 -1.17 -1.57 -15.98
N SER A 56 -0.21 -1.06 -16.73
CA SER A 56 -0.45 -0.49 -18.07
C SER A 56 -0.10 -1.45 -19.21
N LYS A 57 0.63 -2.54 -18.94
CA LYS A 57 1.07 -3.49 -19.96
C LYS A 57 0.18 -4.73 -20.04
N LEU A 58 -0.30 -5.21 -18.88
CA LEU A 58 -1.16 -6.40 -18.75
C LEU A 58 -0.50 -7.66 -19.32
N THR A 59 0.79 -7.82 -19.09
CA THR A 59 1.58 -8.96 -19.60
C THR A 59 1.36 -10.19 -18.72
N ASP A 60 1.22 -10.00 -17.42
CA ASP A 60 1.03 -11.06 -16.45
C ASP A 60 -0.47 -11.45 -16.33
N PRO A 61 -0.81 -12.74 -16.39
CA PRO A 61 -2.19 -13.19 -16.24
C PRO A 61 -2.83 -12.77 -14.91
N VAL A 62 -2.05 -12.67 -13.83
CA VAL A 62 -2.54 -12.23 -12.52
C VAL A 62 -2.92 -10.76 -12.57
N THR A 63 -2.08 -9.91 -13.19
CA THR A 63 -2.42 -8.48 -13.38
C THR A 63 -3.71 -8.32 -14.17
N LEU A 64 -3.88 -9.10 -15.23
CA LEU A 64 -5.10 -9.08 -16.06
C LEU A 64 -6.34 -9.50 -15.27
N LEU A 65 -6.23 -10.56 -14.46
CA LEU A 65 -7.32 -11.05 -13.60
C LEU A 65 -7.72 -10.01 -12.55
N LEU A 66 -6.74 -9.46 -11.84
CA LEU A 66 -6.97 -8.41 -10.83
C LEU A 66 -7.65 -7.18 -11.45
N LYS A 67 -7.23 -6.80 -12.64
CA LYS A 67 -7.81 -5.66 -13.36
C LYS A 67 -9.24 -5.93 -13.83
N LYS A 68 -9.53 -7.15 -14.25
CA LYS A 68 -10.88 -7.57 -14.61
C LYS A 68 -11.81 -7.50 -13.39
N ALA A 69 -11.40 -8.09 -12.26
CA ALA A 69 -12.15 -8.02 -11.03
C ALA A 69 -12.37 -6.57 -10.56
N TYR A 70 -11.32 -5.74 -10.58
CA TYR A 70 -11.42 -4.32 -10.25
C TYR A 70 -12.44 -3.59 -11.13
N LYS A 71 -12.44 -3.86 -12.45
CA LYS A 71 -13.39 -3.25 -13.39
C LYS A 71 -14.83 -3.70 -13.14
N GLU A 72 -15.03 -4.95 -12.78
CA GLU A 72 -16.36 -5.49 -12.45
C GLU A 72 -16.91 -4.85 -11.17
N TRP A 73 -16.08 -4.65 -10.17
CA TRP A 73 -16.45 -4.00 -8.91
C TRP A 73 -16.60 -2.49 -9.03
N ASN A 74 -15.78 -1.85 -9.85
CA ASN A 74 -15.76 -0.41 -10.09
C ASN A 74 -15.81 0.41 -8.77
N PRO A 75 -14.86 0.24 -7.86
CA PRO A 75 -14.93 0.82 -6.51
C PRO A 75 -14.72 2.33 -6.52
N GLU A 76 -15.37 3.06 -5.62
CA GLU A 76 -15.13 4.48 -5.37
C GLU A 76 -13.82 4.71 -4.62
N ILE A 77 -13.42 3.75 -3.77
CA ILE A 77 -12.19 3.81 -2.97
C ILE A 77 -11.40 2.54 -3.21
N ALA A 78 -10.10 2.66 -3.39
CA ALA A 78 -9.20 1.54 -3.60
C ALA A 78 -7.95 1.67 -2.75
N LEU A 79 -7.64 0.64 -1.97
CA LEU A 79 -6.44 0.55 -1.16
C LEU A 79 -5.51 -0.51 -1.72
N ASP A 80 -4.22 -0.22 -1.79
CA ASP A 80 -3.18 -1.16 -2.20
C ASP A 80 -2.12 -1.23 -1.10
N ILE A 81 -2.04 -2.39 -0.43
CA ILE A 81 -1.23 -2.58 0.77
C ILE A 81 0.03 -3.37 0.41
N HIS A 82 1.17 -2.77 0.69
CA HIS A 82 2.50 -3.29 0.47
C HIS A 82 3.33 -3.32 1.75
N GLU A 83 4.55 -3.86 1.66
CA GLU A 83 5.55 -3.78 2.71
C GLU A 83 6.83 -3.12 2.20
N PHE A 84 7.41 -2.21 2.98
CA PHE A 84 8.69 -1.59 2.67
C PHE A 84 9.82 -2.15 3.52
N ASN A 85 11.02 -2.20 2.93
CA ASN A 85 12.23 -2.48 3.71
C ASN A 85 12.65 -1.21 4.48
N PRO A 86 12.67 -1.25 5.83
CA PRO A 86 13.07 -0.09 6.63
C PRO A 86 14.55 0.26 6.54
N PHE A 87 15.38 -0.68 6.11
CA PHE A 87 16.83 -0.49 5.96
C PHE A 87 17.15 -0.04 4.54
N ARG A 88 17.54 1.21 4.38
CA ARG A 88 17.83 1.83 3.09
C ARG A 88 19.32 2.08 2.95
N LYS A 89 19.95 1.42 1.97
CA LYS A 89 21.41 1.58 1.68
C LYS A 89 21.80 3.04 1.38
N GLU A 90 20.89 3.80 0.79
CA GLU A 90 21.12 5.20 0.46
C GLU A 90 21.33 6.06 1.71
N PHE A 91 20.66 5.77 2.80
CA PHE A 91 20.91 6.45 4.08
C PHE A 91 22.25 6.03 4.70
N GLU A 92 22.62 4.76 4.59
CA GLU A 92 23.92 4.27 5.04
C GLU A 92 25.07 4.94 4.29
N LEU A 93 24.96 5.08 2.96
CA LEU A 93 25.96 5.76 2.13
C LEU A 93 26.19 7.22 2.56
N LEU A 94 25.14 7.93 2.97
CA LEU A 94 25.24 9.33 3.39
C LEU A 94 25.77 9.52 4.81
N ARG A 95 25.46 8.61 5.71
CA ARG A 95 25.77 8.76 7.14
C ARG A 95 26.92 7.88 7.62
N GLY A 96 27.37 6.93 6.81
CA GLY A 96 28.38 5.95 7.17
C GLY A 96 27.94 4.96 8.26
N THR A 97 26.64 4.98 8.63
CA THR A 97 26.09 4.11 9.67
C THR A 97 24.78 3.48 9.17
N LYS A 98 24.50 2.26 9.63
CA LYS A 98 23.22 1.60 9.35
C LYS A 98 22.08 2.42 9.97
N THR A 99 21.13 2.78 9.13
CA THR A 99 19.94 3.55 9.53
C THR A 99 18.69 2.83 9.08
N ALA A 100 17.61 3.06 9.79
CA ALA A 100 16.30 2.53 9.45
C ALA A 100 15.26 3.66 9.44
N THR A 101 14.25 3.51 8.60
CA THR A 101 13.07 4.39 8.63
C THR A 101 12.34 4.19 9.96
N ALA A 102 11.97 5.27 10.65
CA ALA A 102 11.28 5.20 11.94
C ALA A 102 9.78 4.86 11.80
N ALA A 103 9.16 5.20 10.66
CA ALA A 103 7.73 4.99 10.44
C ALA A 103 7.34 3.51 10.43
N ASP A 104 6.17 3.22 10.97
CA ASP A 104 5.51 1.91 10.89
C ASP A 104 4.72 1.77 9.59
N VAL A 105 4.08 2.86 9.16
CA VAL A 105 3.29 2.93 7.92
C VAL A 105 3.68 4.15 7.11
N LEU A 106 3.82 3.96 5.81
CA LEU A 106 4.07 5.04 4.86
C LEU A 106 2.93 5.12 3.85
N PHE A 107 2.48 6.32 3.54
CA PHE A 107 1.38 6.58 2.61
C PHE A 107 1.87 7.23 1.32
N LEU A 108 1.33 6.76 0.20
CA LEU A 108 1.53 7.38 -1.10
C LEU A 108 0.17 7.68 -1.73
N PRO A 109 -0.37 8.88 -1.52
CA PRO A 109 -1.66 9.27 -2.09
C PRO A 109 -1.55 9.46 -3.60
N SER A 110 -2.69 9.43 -4.28
CA SER A 110 -2.79 9.67 -5.72
C SER A 110 -2.18 11.00 -6.15
N GLY A 111 -1.13 10.95 -6.99
CA GLY A 111 -0.35 12.15 -7.36
C GLY A 111 -0.30 12.45 -8.85
N HIS A 112 -0.83 11.59 -9.73
CA HIS A 112 -0.79 11.80 -11.18
C HIS A 112 -1.70 12.96 -11.60
N LEU A 113 -1.20 13.88 -12.44
CA LEU A 113 -1.91 15.12 -12.77
C LEU A 113 -3.22 14.92 -13.57
N ASN A 114 -3.36 13.80 -14.27
CA ASN A 114 -4.59 13.44 -14.98
C ASN A 114 -5.68 12.85 -14.06
N ILE A 115 -5.36 12.60 -12.80
CA ILE A 115 -6.37 12.24 -11.80
C ILE A 115 -7.10 13.53 -11.40
N PRO A 116 -8.44 13.54 -11.38
CA PRO A 116 -9.21 14.73 -10.99
C PRO A 116 -8.74 15.32 -9.65
N ALA A 117 -8.66 16.66 -9.58
CA ALA A 117 -8.13 17.35 -8.39
C ALA A 117 -8.90 16.99 -7.11
N GLY A 118 -10.23 16.85 -7.19
CA GLY A 118 -11.07 16.44 -6.06
C GLY A 118 -10.68 15.06 -5.50
N ILE A 119 -10.42 14.09 -6.39
CA ILE A 119 -9.96 12.74 -5.99
C ILE A 119 -8.61 12.81 -5.31
N ARG A 120 -7.65 13.57 -5.86
CA ARG A 120 -6.34 13.77 -5.24
C ARG A 120 -6.43 14.44 -3.87
N THR A 121 -7.34 15.42 -3.72
CA THR A 121 -7.58 16.07 -2.44
C THR A 121 -8.16 15.11 -1.41
N LEU A 122 -9.13 14.30 -1.77
CA LEU A 122 -9.67 13.28 -0.87
C LEU A 122 -8.62 12.26 -0.44
N SER A 123 -7.85 11.72 -1.40
CA SER A 123 -6.78 10.75 -1.13
C SER A 123 -5.71 11.31 -0.19
N ASN A 124 -5.21 12.51 -0.47
CA ASN A 124 -4.12 13.12 0.29
C ASN A 124 -4.58 13.81 1.59
N GLY A 125 -5.81 14.29 1.63
CA GLY A 125 -6.43 14.91 2.80
C GLY A 125 -7.17 13.88 3.63
N LEU A 126 -8.49 13.81 3.47
CA LEU A 126 -9.38 13.04 4.34
C LEU A 126 -8.89 11.62 4.63
N PHE A 127 -8.65 10.81 3.61
CA PHE A 127 -8.33 9.39 3.83
C PHE A 127 -6.95 9.19 4.46
N ARG A 128 -5.92 9.87 3.98
CA ARG A 128 -4.59 9.77 4.56
C ARG A 128 -4.54 10.34 5.99
N GLU A 129 -5.10 11.53 6.20
CA GLU A 129 -5.03 12.21 7.50
C GLU A 129 -5.81 11.48 8.60
N GLU A 130 -6.96 10.91 8.28
CA GLU A 130 -7.72 10.10 9.24
C GLU A 130 -7.00 8.77 9.57
N ALA A 131 -6.38 8.14 8.57
CA ALA A 131 -5.54 6.96 8.80
C ALA A 131 -4.31 7.28 9.68
N GLU A 132 -3.63 8.41 9.43
CA GLU A 132 -2.50 8.87 10.27
C GLU A 132 -2.93 9.12 11.71
N LYS A 133 -4.04 9.82 11.94
CA LYS A 133 -4.58 10.07 13.28
C LYS A 133 -4.91 8.76 14.01
N THR A 134 -5.51 7.80 13.30
CA THR A 134 -5.85 6.49 13.89
C THR A 134 -4.60 5.72 14.28
N LEU A 135 -3.57 5.70 13.42
CA LEU A 135 -2.28 5.08 13.72
C LEU A 135 -1.61 5.73 14.93
N GLU A 136 -1.53 7.05 14.98
CA GLU A 136 -0.93 7.79 16.08
C GLU A 136 -1.66 7.54 17.41
N ALA A 137 -2.98 7.51 17.40
CA ALA A 137 -3.81 7.20 18.57
C ALA A 137 -3.54 5.79 19.13
N ASN A 138 -3.09 4.87 18.28
CA ASN A 138 -2.70 3.50 18.63
C ASN A 138 -1.18 3.31 18.86
N GLY A 139 -0.40 4.39 18.88
CA GLY A 139 1.03 4.36 19.16
C GLY A 139 1.90 3.94 17.99
N TYR A 140 1.41 4.05 16.75
CA TYR A 140 2.15 3.81 15.53
C TYR A 140 2.58 5.12 14.87
N HIS A 141 3.74 5.11 14.24
CA HIS A 141 4.27 6.26 13.50
C HIS A 141 3.99 6.12 12.02
N SER A 142 3.49 7.18 11.40
CA SER A 142 3.23 7.22 9.97
C SER A 142 4.01 8.34 9.27
N GLY A 143 3.99 8.32 7.95
CA GLY A 143 4.62 9.35 7.13
C GLY A 143 4.37 9.16 5.64
N PHE A 144 4.95 10.04 4.83
CA PHE A 144 4.90 9.89 3.38
C PHE A 144 5.90 8.86 2.88
N TYR A 145 5.46 8.02 1.94
CA TYR A 145 6.35 7.17 1.17
C TYR A 145 7.20 7.99 0.21
N PHE A 146 8.47 7.68 0.15
CA PHE A 146 9.39 8.21 -0.83
C PHE A 146 10.48 7.19 -1.18
N THR A 147 11.00 7.26 -2.38
CA THR A 147 12.16 6.48 -2.79
C THR A 147 13.41 7.36 -2.65
N PRO A 148 14.33 7.02 -1.74
CA PRO A 148 15.59 7.75 -1.62
C PRO A 148 16.50 7.45 -2.81
N SER A 149 17.22 8.45 -3.26
CA SER A 149 18.25 8.34 -4.28
C SER A 149 19.42 9.24 -3.92
N VAL A 150 20.64 8.76 -4.10
CA VAL A 150 21.86 9.55 -3.86
C VAL A 150 22.46 9.94 -5.20
N ARG A 151 22.70 11.24 -5.38
CA ARG A 151 23.41 11.78 -6.57
C ARG A 151 24.34 12.89 -6.08
N ASN A 152 25.62 12.84 -6.48
CA ASN A 152 26.63 13.82 -6.10
C ASN A 152 26.64 14.07 -4.57
N ASP A 153 26.70 13.00 -3.78
CA ASP A 153 26.69 13.01 -2.30
C ASP A 153 25.51 13.73 -1.64
N SER A 154 24.44 13.92 -2.40
CA SER A 154 23.19 14.50 -1.90
C SER A 154 22.04 13.52 -1.95
N LEU A 155 21.19 13.52 -0.91
CA LEU A 155 19.98 12.70 -0.85
C LEU A 155 18.82 13.42 -1.54
N TYR A 156 18.20 12.71 -2.45
CA TYR A 156 16.98 13.14 -3.11
C TYR A 156 15.82 12.22 -2.71
N ALA A 157 14.68 12.79 -2.37
CA ALA A 157 13.44 12.06 -2.17
C ALA A 157 12.61 12.11 -3.47
N MET A 158 12.38 10.93 -4.04
CA MET A 158 11.53 10.80 -5.23
C MET A 158 10.17 10.24 -4.81
N LYS A 159 9.10 10.98 -5.10
CA LYS A 159 7.72 10.52 -4.97
C LYS A 159 7.28 9.89 -6.29
N ASP A 160 7.31 8.56 -6.36
CA ASP A 160 6.99 7.81 -7.58
C ASP A 160 5.48 7.58 -7.81
N ALA A 161 4.63 8.40 -7.19
CA ALA A 161 3.16 8.29 -7.28
C ALA A 161 2.56 8.61 -8.66
N LYS A 162 3.35 8.71 -9.71
CA LYS A 162 2.89 9.22 -11.02
C LYS A 162 2.94 8.21 -12.15
N SER A 163 3.47 7.01 -11.92
CA SER A 163 3.58 6.02 -12.98
C SER A 163 2.27 5.26 -13.16
N PRO A 164 1.67 5.25 -14.36
CA PRO A 164 0.46 4.45 -14.64
C PRO A 164 0.71 2.94 -14.60
N GLN A 165 1.97 2.51 -14.46
CA GLN A 165 2.33 1.11 -14.27
C GLN A 165 2.02 0.61 -12.86
N SER A 166 1.88 1.52 -11.87
CA SER A 166 1.53 1.14 -10.50
C SER A 166 0.01 1.05 -10.31
N SER A 167 -0.41 0.15 -9.42
CA SER A 167 -1.81 -0.10 -9.08
C SER A 167 -2.53 1.14 -8.60
N SER A 168 -1.98 1.84 -7.62
CA SER A 168 -2.62 3.03 -7.05
C SER A 168 -2.80 4.16 -8.07
N THR A 169 -1.80 4.39 -8.94
CA THR A 169 -1.95 5.39 -10.01
C THR A 169 -2.99 4.96 -11.02
N PHE A 170 -3.00 3.68 -11.41
CA PHE A 170 -4.03 3.15 -12.30
C PHE A 170 -5.44 3.32 -11.70
N GLN A 171 -5.63 2.94 -10.43
CA GLN A 171 -6.90 3.10 -9.71
C GLN A 171 -7.36 4.56 -9.70
N GLY A 172 -6.47 5.50 -9.38
CA GLY A 172 -6.77 6.94 -9.44
C GLY A 172 -7.13 7.43 -10.84
N LEU A 173 -6.46 6.94 -11.89
CA LEU A 173 -6.77 7.26 -13.30
C LEU A 173 -8.11 6.71 -13.76
N THR A 174 -8.65 5.72 -13.06
CA THR A 174 -10.02 5.19 -13.27
C THR A 174 -11.06 5.84 -12.33
N ASN A 175 -10.73 6.97 -11.75
CA ASN A 175 -11.57 7.80 -10.89
C ASN A 175 -11.88 7.23 -9.49
N ALA A 176 -11.13 6.25 -9.00
CA ALA A 176 -11.20 5.85 -7.60
C ALA A 176 -10.33 6.77 -6.72
N VAL A 177 -10.76 7.01 -5.50
CA VAL A 177 -9.90 7.58 -4.46
C VAL A 177 -8.93 6.47 -4.04
N SER A 178 -7.70 6.52 -4.53
CA SER A 178 -6.72 5.47 -4.29
C SER A 178 -5.66 5.90 -3.27
N LEU A 179 -5.29 4.99 -2.39
CA LEU A 179 -4.23 5.17 -1.42
C LEU A 179 -3.33 3.95 -1.42
N PHE A 180 -2.05 4.19 -1.63
CA PHE A 180 -1.01 3.17 -1.53
C PHE A 180 -0.43 3.21 -0.13
N ILE A 181 -0.41 2.06 0.52
CA ILE A 181 -0.02 1.89 1.92
C ILE A 181 1.17 0.94 1.97
N GLU A 182 2.23 1.38 2.60
CA GLU A 182 3.45 0.59 2.81
C GLU A 182 3.62 0.33 4.31
N ILE A 183 3.48 -0.92 4.73
CA ILE A 183 3.68 -1.37 6.09
C ILE A 183 5.16 -1.72 6.29
N ARG A 184 5.71 -1.42 7.46
CA ARG A 184 7.11 -1.72 7.79
C ARG A 184 7.39 -3.23 7.79
N GLY A 185 8.26 -3.70 6.90
CA GLY A 185 8.74 -5.07 6.85
C GLY A 185 9.87 -5.29 7.89
N ILE A 186 9.56 -5.93 9.03
CA ILE A 186 10.47 -6.08 10.17
C ILE A 186 10.71 -7.54 10.56
N GLY A 187 11.15 -8.32 9.62
CA GLY A 187 11.48 -9.72 9.89
C GLY A 187 10.27 -10.62 10.14
N LEU A 188 10.53 -11.89 10.47
CA LEU A 188 9.53 -12.95 10.52
C LEU A 188 9.15 -13.42 11.94
N GLY A 189 9.70 -12.80 12.99
CA GLY A 189 9.41 -13.15 14.38
C GLY A 189 7.97 -12.81 14.80
N ARG A 190 7.43 -13.53 15.79
CA ARG A 190 6.03 -13.34 16.27
C ARG A 190 5.70 -11.90 16.65
N ALA A 191 6.59 -11.22 17.38
CA ALA A 191 6.37 -9.83 17.78
C ALA A 191 6.29 -8.88 16.57
N CYS A 192 7.13 -9.13 15.57
CA CYS A 192 7.10 -8.36 14.32
C CYS A 192 5.83 -8.65 13.51
N PHE A 193 5.36 -9.89 13.52
CA PHE A 193 4.16 -10.30 12.82
C PHE A 193 2.91 -9.59 13.38
N ALA A 194 2.70 -9.62 14.71
CA ALA A 194 1.56 -8.97 15.34
C ALA A 194 1.52 -7.46 14.99
N ARG A 195 2.64 -6.76 15.20
CA ARG A 195 2.73 -5.33 14.88
C ARG A 195 2.45 -5.01 13.40
N ARG A 196 2.94 -5.84 12.48
CA ARG A 196 2.69 -5.67 11.03
C ARG A 196 1.23 -5.88 10.66
N ALA A 197 0.58 -6.89 11.23
CA ALA A 197 -0.82 -7.17 10.99
C ALA A 197 -1.72 -6.05 11.57
N GLU A 198 -1.46 -5.61 12.79
CA GLU A 198 -2.17 -4.53 13.47
C GLU A 198 -2.04 -3.19 12.75
N CYS A 199 -0.86 -2.85 12.24
CA CYS A 199 -0.66 -1.61 11.45
C CYS A 199 -1.44 -1.60 10.12
N GLY A 200 -1.78 -2.76 9.59
CA GLY A 200 -2.52 -2.89 8.33
C GLY A 200 -4.03 -3.05 8.53
N PHE A 201 -4.43 -3.40 9.73
CA PHE A 201 -5.83 -3.52 10.15
C PHE A 201 -6.42 -2.16 10.51
#